data_49fe73ba78c335ae03c1cc435e7f2bc1
#
_entry.id   49fe73ba78c335ae03c1cc435e7f2bc1
#
_cell.length_a   1.000
_cell.length_b   1.000
_cell.length_c   1.000
_cell.angle_alpha   90.00
_cell.angle_beta   90.00
_cell.angle_gamma   90.00
#
_symmetry.space_group_name_H-M   'P 1'
#
loop_
_entity.id
_entity.type
_entity.pdbx_description
1 polymer ?
#
loop_
_entity_poly.entity_id
_entity_poly.type
_entity_poly.pdbx_seq_one_letter_code
_entity_poly.pdbx_strand_id
1 'polypeptide(L)'
;AFIWRLLTGPELTDVYLNEMRRDFPAGELKPLSMILNSEADGTAHTWGVFDGDTLAAYLLMVRPEGCRMSQLDYFAVVPAYRAHGIGAQLLAQLPAHEDTAEAILIEAEMPEKAEDAAMAVRRLGFYARCGAWDTHYTEHLFDAWFRILVLDCPGCAPLAPETAVEALTDCYRRTISPTQWQKHVQFFAPDGSVCG
;
A
#
# COMPACT_ATOMS: atom_id res chain seq x y z
N ALA A 1 -19.10 12.01 -9.79
CA ALA A 1 -18.69 11.31 -8.58
C ALA A 1 -18.05 9.99 -9.00
N PHE A 2 -16.91 9.65 -8.42
CA PHE A 2 -16.23 8.38 -8.72
C PHE A 2 -17.01 7.20 -8.14
N ILE A 3 -17.00 6.10 -8.88
CA ILE A 3 -17.60 4.82 -8.47
C ILE A 3 -16.44 3.90 -8.07
N TRP A 4 -16.51 3.36 -6.85
CA TRP A 4 -15.58 2.36 -6.34
C TRP A 4 -16.18 0.97 -6.51
N ARG A 5 -15.41 0.04 -7.05
CA ARG A 5 -15.78 -1.37 -7.11
C ARG A 5 -14.55 -2.26 -7.11
N LEU A 6 -14.70 -3.46 -6.60
CA LEU A 6 -13.64 -4.46 -6.66
C LEU A 6 -13.42 -4.90 -8.11
N LEU A 7 -12.15 -4.96 -8.49
CA LEU A 7 -11.72 -5.57 -9.75
C LEU A 7 -11.61 -7.08 -9.53
N THR A 8 -12.05 -7.85 -10.51
CA THR A 8 -11.98 -9.31 -10.48
C THR A 8 -11.18 -9.82 -11.67
N GLY A 9 -10.62 -11.02 -11.55
CA GLY A 9 -9.94 -11.80 -12.58
C GLY A 9 -9.57 -11.08 -13.90
N PRO A 10 -10.45 -11.08 -14.92
CA PRO A 10 -10.14 -10.45 -16.21
C PRO A 10 -9.87 -8.94 -16.14
N GLU A 11 -10.65 -8.19 -15.35
CA GLU A 11 -10.48 -6.73 -15.20
C GLU A 11 -9.16 -6.39 -14.51
N LEU A 12 -8.81 -7.13 -13.46
CA LEU A 12 -7.52 -6.97 -12.78
C LEU A 12 -6.35 -7.33 -13.70
N THR A 13 -6.52 -8.34 -14.54
CA THR A 13 -5.53 -8.69 -15.57
C THR A 13 -5.34 -7.54 -16.55
N ASP A 14 -6.42 -6.93 -17.04
CA ASP A 14 -6.35 -5.78 -17.94
C ASP A 14 -5.68 -4.58 -17.29
N VAL A 15 -6.04 -4.25 -16.04
CA VAL A 15 -5.40 -3.18 -15.28
C VAL A 15 -3.91 -3.46 -15.05
N TYR A 16 -3.54 -4.70 -14.72
CA TYR A 16 -2.14 -5.08 -14.59
C TYR A 16 -1.34 -4.84 -15.88
N LEU A 17 -1.84 -5.34 -17.00
CA LEU A 17 -1.13 -5.30 -18.28
C LEU A 17 -1.01 -3.88 -18.86
N ASN A 18 -2.05 -3.06 -18.70
CA ASN A 18 -2.16 -1.76 -19.36
C ASN A 18 -1.74 -0.60 -18.45
N GLU A 19 -1.98 -0.72 -17.12
CA GLU A 19 -1.78 0.36 -16.18
C GLU A 19 -0.61 0.09 -15.21
N MET A 20 -0.64 -1.01 -14.46
CA MET A 20 0.38 -1.28 -13.44
C MET A 20 1.78 -1.42 -14.03
N ARG A 21 1.92 -2.11 -15.16
CA ARG A 21 3.20 -2.26 -15.87
C ARG A 21 3.77 -0.94 -16.40
N ARG A 22 2.93 0.06 -16.62
CA ARG A 22 3.35 1.41 -16.99
C ARG A 22 3.73 2.23 -15.76
N ASP A 23 2.97 2.09 -14.66
CA ASP A 23 3.06 2.96 -13.49
C ASP A 23 4.14 2.54 -12.49
N PHE A 24 4.54 1.26 -12.51
CA PHE A 24 5.55 0.70 -11.60
C PHE A 24 6.72 0.07 -12.36
N PRO A 25 7.96 0.27 -11.90
CA PRO A 25 9.13 -0.41 -12.44
C PRO A 25 8.96 -1.95 -12.34
N ALA A 26 9.51 -2.66 -13.33
CA ALA A 26 9.40 -4.12 -13.39
C ALA A 26 9.99 -4.84 -12.16
N GLY A 27 11.00 -4.24 -11.50
CA GLY A 27 11.60 -4.78 -10.27
C GLY A 27 10.74 -4.60 -9.02
N GLU A 28 9.80 -3.64 -9.04
CA GLU A 28 8.90 -3.36 -7.91
C GLU A 28 7.53 -4.03 -8.07
N LEU A 29 7.15 -4.38 -9.30
CA LEU A 29 5.84 -4.94 -9.60
C LEU A 29 5.84 -6.45 -9.40
N LYS A 30 4.99 -6.93 -8.49
CA LYS A 30 4.75 -8.36 -8.26
C LYS A 30 4.26 -9.03 -9.55
N PRO A 31 4.64 -10.30 -9.82
CA PRO A 31 4.11 -11.04 -10.96
C PRO A 31 2.57 -11.10 -10.94
N LEU A 32 1.95 -11.03 -12.13
CA LEU A 32 0.49 -11.10 -12.27
C LEU A 32 -0.10 -12.34 -11.59
N SER A 33 0.56 -13.50 -11.74
CA SER A 33 0.10 -14.74 -11.10
C SER A 33 0.05 -14.64 -9.57
N MET A 34 1.00 -13.93 -8.95
CA MET A 34 1.00 -13.70 -7.51
C MET A 34 -0.18 -12.83 -7.08
N ILE A 35 -0.44 -11.75 -7.82
CA ILE A 35 -1.57 -10.84 -7.55
C ILE A 35 -2.91 -11.58 -7.70
N LEU A 36 -3.10 -12.32 -8.80
CA LEU A 36 -4.32 -13.10 -9.03
C LEU A 36 -4.54 -14.20 -7.99
N ASN A 37 -3.48 -14.87 -7.55
CA ASN A 37 -3.57 -15.88 -6.50
C ASN A 37 -3.96 -15.25 -5.17
N SER A 38 -3.39 -14.11 -4.81
CA SER A 38 -3.72 -13.39 -3.57
C SER A 38 -5.16 -12.86 -3.58
N GLU A 39 -5.69 -12.48 -4.75
CA GLU A 39 -7.11 -12.15 -4.89
C GLU A 39 -7.99 -13.39 -4.70
N ALA A 40 -7.64 -14.50 -5.35
CA ALA A 40 -8.42 -15.73 -5.32
C ALA A 40 -8.49 -16.36 -3.93
N ASP A 41 -7.43 -16.27 -3.13
CA ASP A 41 -7.38 -16.78 -1.76
C ASP A 41 -7.86 -15.78 -0.70
N GLY A 42 -8.24 -14.56 -1.10
CA GLY A 42 -8.75 -13.53 -0.20
C GLY A 42 -7.68 -12.79 0.59
N THR A 43 -6.40 -13.01 0.31
CA THR A 43 -5.28 -12.30 0.95
C THR A 43 -5.18 -10.84 0.51
N ALA A 44 -5.58 -10.56 -0.73
CA ALA A 44 -5.58 -9.22 -1.31
C ALA A 44 -6.88 -8.94 -2.07
N HIS A 45 -7.15 -7.65 -2.29
CA HIS A 45 -8.21 -7.20 -3.16
C HIS A 45 -7.82 -5.89 -3.83
N THR A 46 -8.40 -5.61 -4.99
CA THR A 46 -8.07 -4.41 -5.75
C THR A 46 -9.31 -3.57 -5.99
N TRP A 47 -9.30 -2.33 -5.48
CA TRP A 47 -10.29 -1.33 -5.82
C TRP A 47 -9.98 -0.71 -7.18
N GLY A 48 -10.94 -0.74 -8.08
CA GLY A 48 -10.99 0.12 -9.27
C GLY A 48 -11.88 1.33 -8.99
N VAL A 49 -11.40 2.51 -9.35
CA VAL A 49 -12.12 3.77 -9.20
C VAL A 49 -12.45 4.30 -10.57
N PHE A 50 -13.73 4.50 -10.86
CA PHE A 50 -14.24 4.80 -12.19
C PHE A 50 -14.95 6.16 -12.25
N ASP A 51 -14.76 6.85 -13.38
CA ASP A 51 -15.55 7.99 -13.81
C ASP A 51 -16.45 7.52 -14.96
N GLY A 52 -17.71 7.24 -14.65
CA GLY A 52 -18.56 6.44 -15.53
C GLY A 52 -17.96 5.05 -15.76
N ASP A 53 -17.66 4.71 -17.00
CA ASP A 53 -17.03 3.43 -17.39
C ASP A 53 -15.50 3.53 -17.51
N THR A 54 -14.92 4.71 -17.28
CA THR A 54 -13.49 4.93 -17.47
C THR A 54 -12.75 4.76 -16.15
N LEU A 55 -11.72 3.91 -16.13
CA LEU A 55 -10.85 3.76 -14.99
C LEU A 55 -10.07 5.06 -14.73
N ALA A 56 -10.19 5.60 -13.52
CA ALA A 56 -9.49 6.79 -13.07
C ALA A 56 -8.32 6.49 -12.15
N ALA A 57 -8.45 5.43 -11.34
CA ALA A 57 -7.41 4.99 -10.40
C ALA A 57 -7.61 3.53 -10.00
N TYR A 58 -6.57 2.94 -9.40
CA TYR A 58 -6.66 1.62 -8.76
C TYR A 58 -5.82 1.60 -7.48
N LEU A 59 -6.28 0.79 -6.52
CA LEU A 59 -5.64 0.61 -5.22
C LEU A 59 -5.66 -0.89 -4.88
N LEU A 60 -4.48 -1.50 -4.76
CA LEU A 60 -4.36 -2.89 -4.33
C LEU A 60 -4.07 -2.91 -2.83
N MET A 61 -4.95 -3.59 -2.12
CA MET A 61 -4.90 -3.77 -0.68
C MET A 61 -4.50 -5.19 -0.33
N VAL A 62 -3.60 -5.36 0.63
CA VAL A 62 -3.23 -6.66 1.19
C VAL A 62 -3.75 -6.74 2.61
N ARG A 63 -4.59 -7.74 2.86
CA ARG A 63 -5.16 -7.98 4.19
C ARG A 63 -5.48 -9.46 4.38
N PRO A 64 -4.49 -10.27 4.80
CA PRO A 64 -4.71 -11.68 5.14
C PRO A 64 -5.80 -11.84 6.20
N GLU A 65 -6.48 -12.98 6.18
CA GLU A 65 -7.50 -13.31 7.18
C GLU A 65 -6.96 -13.16 8.60
N GLY A 66 -7.72 -12.50 9.46
CA GLY A 66 -7.36 -12.22 10.86
C GLY A 66 -6.46 -10.99 11.05
N CYS A 67 -5.97 -10.33 10.00
CA CYS A 67 -5.26 -9.06 10.12
C CYS A 67 -6.24 -7.91 10.43
N ARG A 68 -5.87 -7.09 11.41
CA ARG A 68 -6.67 -5.94 11.86
C ARG A 68 -6.51 -4.71 10.95
N MET A 69 -5.45 -4.64 10.18
CA MET A 69 -5.09 -3.51 9.33
C MET A 69 -4.95 -3.95 7.88
N SER A 70 -5.26 -3.04 6.95
CA SER A 70 -5.02 -3.22 5.52
C SER A 70 -3.72 -2.53 5.13
N GLN A 71 -2.91 -3.18 4.30
CA GLN A 71 -1.73 -2.58 3.69
C GLN A 71 -2.08 -2.06 2.29
N LEU A 72 -1.76 -0.80 2.00
CA LEU A 72 -1.83 -0.24 0.66
C LEU A 72 -0.55 -0.61 -0.11
N ASP A 73 -0.64 -1.65 -0.93
CA ASP A 73 0.51 -2.22 -1.65
C ASP A 73 0.81 -1.45 -2.95
N TYR A 74 -0.22 -1.19 -3.76
CA TYR A 74 -0.10 -0.36 -4.96
C TYR A 74 -1.22 0.68 -5.02
N PHE A 75 -0.85 1.91 -5.38
CA PHE A 75 -1.80 2.98 -5.64
C PHE A 75 -1.34 3.83 -6.83
N ALA A 76 -2.20 3.98 -7.81
CA ALA A 76 -1.95 4.91 -8.90
C ALA A 76 -3.23 5.54 -9.44
N VAL A 77 -3.11 6.82 -9.82
CA VAL A 77 -4.09 7.55 -10.62
C VAL A 77 -3.64 7.46 -12.07
N VAL A 78 -4.52 7.05 -12.98
CA VAL A 78 -4.18 6.93 -14.41
C VAL A 78 -3.83 8.30 -15.00
N PRO A 79 -2.95 8.38 -16.02
CA PRO A 79 -2.38 9.64 -16.50
C PRO A 79 -3.40 10.72 -16.81
N ALA A 80 -4.54 10.37 -17.43
CA ALA A 80 -5.58 11.31 -17.81
C ALA A 80 -6.23 12.04 -16.61
N TYR A 81 -6.13 11.48 -15.41
CA TYR A 81 -6.72 12.02 -14.18
C TYR A 81 -5.70 12.60 -13.19
N ARG A 82 -4.40 12.60 -13.54
CA ARG A 82 -3.34 13.18 -12.69
C ARG A 82 -3.42 14.70 -12.61
N ALA A 83 -2.77 15.27 -11.61
CA ALA A 83 -2.66 16.73 -11.36
C ALA A 83 -3.95 17.47 -10.99
N HIS A 84 -5.06 16.76 -10.74
CA HIS A 84 -6.34 17.36 -10.34
C HIS A 84 -6.71 17.11 -8.87
N GLY A 85 -5.75 16.74 -8.03
CA GLY A 85 -5.99 16.44 -6.60
C GLY A 85 -6.73 15.12 -6.33
N ILE A 86 -6.99 14.32 -7.37
CA ILE A 86 -7.77 13.09 -7.29
C ILE A 86 -7.12 12.09 -6.34
N GLY A 87 -5.80 11.92 -6.39
CA GLY A 87 -5.11 11.00 -5.48
C GLY A 87 -5.37 11.31 -4.01
N ALA A 88 -5.35 12.59 -3.62
CA ALA A 88 -5.64 12.99 -2.25
C ALA A 88 -7.11 12.75 -1.88
N GLN A 89 -8.03 13.03 -2.82
CA GLN A 89 -9.45 12.75 -2.63
C GLN A 89 -9.70 11.26 -2.41
N LEU A 90 -9.05 10.39 -3.19
CA LEU A 90 -9.21 8.94 -3.10
C LEU A 90 -8.63 8.40 -1.78
N LEU A 91 -7.45 8.86 -1.35
CA LEU A 91 -6.90 8.45 -0.06
C LEU A 91 -7.77 8.89 1.12
N ALA A 92 -8.43 10.06 1.03
CA ALA A 92 -9.38 10.48 2.05
C ALA A 92 -10.64 9.60 2.09
N GLN A 93 -11.02 8.97 0.99
CA GLN A 93 -12.18 8.08 0.89
C GLN A 93 -11.83 6.62 1.21
N LEU A 94 -10.58 6.20 1.00
CA LEU A 94 -10.14 4.81 1.15
C LEU A 94 -10.51 4.20 2.52
N PRO A 95 -10.35 4.88 3.67
CA PRO A 95 -10.75 4.31 4.97
C PRO A 95 -12.22 3.93 5.08
N ALA A 96 -13.11 4.61 4.33
CA ALA A 96 -14.52 4.26 4.31
C ALA A 96 -14.83 3.01 3.44
N HIS A 97 -13.95 2.65 2.53
CA HIS A 97 -14.03 1.43 1.72
C HIS A 97 -13.33 0.24 2.41
N GLU A 98 -12.41 0.52 3.32
CA GLU A 98 -11.74 -0.46 4.19
C GLU A 98 -12.41 -0.49 5.59
N ASP A 99 -13.73 -0.47 5.63
CA ASP A 99 -14.57 -0.24 6.82
C ASP A 99 -14.37 -1.25 7.95
N THR A 100 -13.80 -2.42 7.65
CA THR A 100 -13.45 -3.45 8.63
C THR A 100 -12.00 -3.38 9.10
N ALA A 101 -11.17 -2.51 8.52
CA ALA A 101 -9.81 -2.27 8.96
C ALA A 101 -9.75 -1.23 10.08
N GLU A 102 -8.83 -1.39 11.02
CA GLU A 102 -8.59 -0.40 12.08
C GLU A 102 -7.71 0.75 11.59
N ALA A 103 -6.83 0.48 10.64
CA ALA A 103 -6.00 1.47 9.96
C ALA A 103 -5.50 0.93 8.62
N ILE A 104 -4.96 1.83 7.80
CA ILE A 104 -4.29 1.51 6.55
C ILE A 104 -2.80 1.79 6.73
N LEU A 105 -1.99 0.76 6.48
CA LEU A 105 -0.53 0.84 6.51
C LEU A 105 -0.01 1.20 5.12
N ILE A 106 0.94 2.12 5.07
CA ILE A 106 1.55 2.61 3.83
C ILE A 106 3.06 2.55 3.98
N GLU A 107 3.72 1.92 3.03
CA GLU A 107 5.17 1.92 2.92
C GLU A 107 5.59 2.98 1.92
N ALA A 108 6.34 3.96 2.39
CA ALA A 108 6.85 5.04 1.56
C ALA A 108 8.37 5.00 1.54
N GLU A 109 8.95 4.97 0.34
CA GLU A 109 10.39 4.88 0.14
C GLU A 109 11.14 5.98 0.90
N MET A 110 12.22 5.61 1.58
CA MET A 110 13.06 6.54 2.34
C MET A 110 13.89 7.41 1.39
N PRO A 111 13.77 8.75 1.43
CA PRO A 111 14.52 9.62 0.53
C PRO A 111 16.05 9.45 0.63
N GLU A 112 16.54 9.14 1.83
CA GLU A 112 17.97 8.98 2.12
C GLU A 112 18.56 7.69 1.51
N LYS A 113 17.69 6.78 1.06
CA LYS A 113 18.06 5.47 0.49
C LYS A 113 17.50 5.25 -0.92
N ALA A 114 16.62 6.15 -1.36
CA ALA A 114 15.93 6.04 -2.63
C ALA A 114 16.88 6.37 -3.81
N GLU A 115 16.68 5.70 -4.93
CA GLU A 115 17.33 6.05 -6.20
C GLU A 115 16.88 7.44 -6.68
N ASP A 116 15.58 7.74 -6.61
CA ASP A 116 15.01 9.09 -6.83
C ASP A 116 14.57 9.72 -5.51
N ALA A 117 15.51 10.32 -4.79
CA ALA A 117 15.25 11.00 -3.53
C ALA A 117 14.20 12.12 -3.66
N ALA A 118 14.16 12.84 -4.78
CA ALA A 118 13.20 13.92 -5.00
C ALA A 118 11.78 13.38 -5.15
N MET A 119 11.61 12.24 -5.81
CA MET A 119 10.33 11.56 -5.90
C MET A 119 9.87 11.01 -4.54
N ALA A 120 10.78 10.39 -3.78
CA ALA A 120 10.49 9.87 -2.45
C ALA A 120 10.05 11.00 -1.49
N VAL A 121 10.71 12.15 -1.50
CA VAL A 121 10.27 13.35 -0.72
C VAL A 121 8.88 13.79 -1.14
N ARG A 122 8.59 13.85 -2.45
CA ARG A 122 7.25 14.21 -2.93
C ARG A 122 6.17 13.24 -2.47
N ARG A 123 6.45 11.93 -2.49
CA ARG A 123 5.53 10.87 -2.02
C ARG A 123 5.25 10.99 -0.52
N LEU A 124 6.29 11.14 0.31
CA LEU A 124 6.12 11.36 1.76
C LEU A 124 5.28 12.62 2.05
N GLY A 125 5.59 13.74 1.39
CA GLY A 125 4.82 14.97 1.52
C GLY A 125 3.38 14.82 1.05
N PHE A 126 3.13 14.02 0.01
CA PHE A 126 1.77 13.71 -0.45
C PHE A 126 0.99 12.93 0.61
N TYR A 127 1.53 11.83 1.14
CA TYR A 127 0.86 11.04 2.18
C TYR A 127 0.61 11.85 3.45
N ALA A 128 1.57 12.67 3.88
CA ALA A 128 1.40 13.55 5.04
C ALA A 128 0.24 14.55 4.85
N ARG A 129 0.13 15.16 3.66
CA ARG A 129 -1.01 16.05 3.34
C ARG A 129 -2.36 15.32 3.27
N CYS A 130 -2.35 14.01 3.02
CA CYS A 130 -3.55 13.18 3.04
C CYS A 130 -3.93 12.69 4.45
N GLY A 131 -3.18 13.08 5.47
CA GLY A 131 -3.46 12.72 6.87
C GLY A 131 -2.73 11.47 7.36
N ALA A 132 -1.88 10.86 6.55
CA ALA A 132 -1.03 9.77 7.02
C ALA A 132 0.05 10.33 7.98
N TRP A 133 0.26 9.64 9.09
CA TRP A 133 1.30 9.98 10.06
C TRP A 133 2.45 8.96 10.01
N ASP A 134 3.67 9.42 10.33
CA ASP A 134 4.88 8.62 10.30
C ASP A 134 5.07 7.93 11.66
N THR A 135 5.22 6.62 11.66
CA THR A 135 5.52 5.84 12.88
C THR A 135 6.94 6.06 13.37
N HIS A 136 7.81 6.64 12.53
CA HIS A 136 9.27 6.73 12.71
C HIS A 136 10.00 5.38 12.71
N TYR A 137 9.29 4.29 12.52
CA TYR A 137 9.87 2.99 12.22
C TYR A 137 10.21 2.90 10.74
N THR A 138 11.24 2.15 10.43
CA THR A 138 11.67 1.91 9.06
C THR A 138 11.76 0.43 8.76
N GLU A 139 11.71 0.11 7.49
CA GLU A 139 11.77 -1.25 6.99
C GLU A 139 12.79 -1.35 5.86
N HIS A 140 13.54 -2.43 5.87
CA HIS A 140 14.33 -2.89 4.74
C HIS A 140 13.64 -4.13 4.17
N LEU A 141 13.05 -3.97 3.00
CA LEU A 141 12.31 -5.01 2.29
C LEU A 141 12.97 -5.27 0.94
N PHE A 142 13.53 -6.47 0.75
CA PHE A 142 14.37 -6.82 -0.40
C PHE A 142 15.51 -5.81 -0.57
N ASP A 143 15.50 -5.03 -1.64
CA ASP A 143 16.56 -4.06 -1.95
C ASP A 143 16.15 -2.60 -1.65
N ALA A 144 14.99 -2.39 -1.04
CA ALA A 144 14.44 -1.06 -0.80
C ALA A 144 14.24 -0.76 0.70
N TRP A 145 14.29 0.53 1.04
CA TRP A 145 14.07 1.04 2.39
C TRP A 145 12.83 1.90 2.44
N PHE A 146 11.97 1.63 3.42
CA PHE A 146 10.69 2.31 3.58
C PHE A 146 10.52 2.94 4.95
N ARG A 147 9.77 4.03 5.01
CA ARG A 147 9.12 4.53 6.21
C ARG A 147 7.73 3.93 6.31
N ILE A 148 7.34 3.56 7.51
CA ILE A 148 6.02 3.00 7.77
C ILE A 148 5.09 4.12 8.19
N LEU A 149 4.10 4.40 7.37
CA LEU A 149 3.08 5.41 7.58
C LEU A 149 1.74 4.75 7.90
N VAL A 150 0.89 5.48 8.62
CA VAL A 150 -0.45 5.02 8.99
C VAL A 150 -1.49 6.06 8.60
N LEU A 151 -2.55 5.61 7.97
CA LEU A 151 -3.77 6.37 7.74
C LEU A 151 -4.87 5.79 8.63
N ASP A 152 -5.35 6.57 9.60
CA ASP A 152 -6.34 6.13 10.57
C ASP A 152 -7.70 5.91 9.91
N CYS A 153 -8.41 4.86 10.33
CA CYS A 153 -9.78 4.62 9.90
C CYS A 153 -10.78 5.32 10.83
N PRO A 154 -11.87 5.90 10.29
CA PRO A 154 -12.87 6.61 11.09
C PRO A 154 -13.49 5.73 12.17
N GLY A 155 -13.62 6.27 13.39
CA GLY A 155 -14.23 5.57 14.51
C GLY A 155 -13.32 4.58 15.23
N CYS A 156 -12.10 4.37 14.76
CA CYS A 156 -11.09 3.57 15.43
C CYS A 156 -10.27 4.42 16.40
N ALA A 157 -9.76 3.79 17.47
CA ALA A 157 -8.82 4.48 18.37
C ALA A 157 -7.48 4.68 17.64
N PRO A 158 -6.77 5.79 17.91
CA PRO A 158 -5.42 5.98 17.39
C PRO A 158 -4.51 4.83 17.79
N LEU A 159 -3.68 4.38 16.84
CA LEU A 159 -2.73 3.29 17.09
C LEU A 159 -1.44 3.81 17.71
N ALA A 160 -0.81 2.99 18.53
CA ALA A 160 0.59 3.20 18.87
C ALA A 160 1.47 2.81 17.65
N PRO A 161 2.61 3.50 17.43
CA PRO A 161 3.53 3.16 16.34
C PRO A 161 3.96 1.69 16.35
N GLU A 162 4.24 1.13 17.53
CA GLU A 162 4.62 -0.26 17.73
C GLU A 162 3.53 -1.22 17.24
N THR A 163 2.26 -0.91 17.51
CA THR A 163 1.12 -1.73 17.08
C THR A 163 0.98 -1.76 15.56
N ALA A 164 1.25 -0.63 14.88
CA ALA A 164 1.25 -0.56 13.42
C ALA A 164 2.35 -1.47 12.82
N VAL A 165 3.56 -1.42 13.39
CA VAL A 165 4.69 -2.25 12.94
C VAL A 165 4.45 -3.73 13.21
N GLU A 166 3.91 -4.08 14.38
CA GLU A 166 3.52 -5.46 14.70
C GLU A 166 2.50 -6.00 13.71
N ALA A 167 1.52 -5.19 13.33
CA ALA A 167 0.50 -5.58 12.34
C ALA A 167 1.09 -5.77 10.94
N LEU A 168 2.02 -4.91 10.51
CA LEU A 168 2.72 -5.06 9.24
C LEU A 168 3.61 -6.31 9.26
N THR A 169 4.31 -6.54 10.35
CA THR A 169 5.11 -7.75 10.58
C THR A 169 4.24 -9.01 10.46
N ASP A 170 3.06 -9.02 11.09
CA ASP A 170 2.13 -10.15 11.02
C ASP A 170 1.60 -10.36 9.58
N CYS A 171 1.28 -9.29 8.87
CA CYS A 171 0.89 -9.33 7.48
C CYS A 171 1.97 -10.01 6.62
N TYR A 172 3.22 -9.58 6.74
CA TYR A 172 4.32 -10.17 5.98
C TYR A 172 4.61 -11.63 6.35
N ARG A 173 4.53 -12.00 7.62
CA ARG A 173 4.69 -13.40 8.05
C ARG A 173 3.63 -14.33 7.45
N ARG A 174 2.46 -13.80 7.11
CA ARG A 174 1.37 -14.55 6.46
C ARG A 174 1.50 -14.59 4.93
N THR A 175 2.19 -13.64 4.33
CA THR A 175 2.25 -13.45 2.87
C THR A 175 3.60 -13.82 2.27
N ILE A 176 4.67 -13.81 3.06
CA ILE A 176 6.05 -14.12 2.63
C ILE A 176 6.48 -15.44 3.27
N SER A 177 7.17 -16.30 2.50
CA SER A 177 7.70 -17.54 3.05
C SER A 177 8.74 -17.29 4.16
N PRO A 178 8.90 -18.19 5.16
CA PRO A 178 9.88 -18.01 6.23
C PRO A 178 11.31 -17.77 5.74
N THR A 179 11.69 -18.42 4.64
CA THR A 179 13.03 -18.26 4.05
C THR A 179 13.21 -16.86 3.45
N GLN A 180 12.21 -16.34 2.76
CA GLN A 180 12.23 -14.98 2.20
C GLN A 180 12.18 -13.92 3.31
N TRP A 181 11.36 -14.15 4.33
CA TRP A 181 11.30 -13.31 5.52
C TRP A 181 12.68 -13.12 6.14
N GLN A 182 13.35 -14.21 6.49
CA GLN A 182 14.67 -14.15 7.15
C GLN A 182 15.75 -13.44 6.32
N LYS A 183 15.65 -13.49 5.00
CA LYS A 183 16.66 -12.91 4.10
C LYS A 183 16.39 -11.45 3.75
N HIS A 184 15.12 -11.06 3.65
CA HIS A 184 14.74 -9.86 2.92
C HIS A 184 13.87 -8.89 3.69
N VAL A 185 13.47 -9.22 4.94
CA VAL A 185 12.62 -8.33 5.74
C VAL A 185 13.29 -8.02 7.08
N GLN A 186 13.52 -6.74 7.34
CA GLN A 186 14.00 -6.24 8.62
C GLN A 186 13.26 -4.97 8.99
N PHE A 187 12.84 -4.86 10.25
CA PHE A 187 12.28 -3.64 10.80
C PHE A 187 13.25 -3.00 11.78
N PHE A 188 13.20 -1.67 11.84
CA PHE A 188 14.07 -0.87 12.71
C PHE A 188 13.22 0.13 13.49
N ALA A 189 13.47 0.19 14.80
CA ALA A 189 12.88 1.18 15.68
C ALA A 189 13.46 2.59 15.41
N PRO A 190 12.84 3.66 15.94
CA PRO A 190 13.31 5.04 15.74
C PRO A 190 14.75 5.30 16.22
N ASP A 191 15.26 4.52 17.15
CA ASP A 191 16.65 4.57 17.61
C ASP A 191 17.64 3.77 16.73
N GLY A 192 17.13 3.13 15.66
CA GLY A 192 17.90 2.32 14.74
C GLY A 192 18.14 0.87 15.20
N SER A 193 17.60 0.45 16.33
CA SER A 193 17.66 -0.94 16.76
C SER A 193 16.76 -1.84 15.90
N VAL A 194 17.23 -3.06 15.61
CA VAL A 194 16.44 -4.07 14.88
C VAL A 194 15.29 -4.53 15.75
N CYS A 195 14.09 -4.58 15.17
CA CYS A 195 12.88 -5.08 15.81
C CYS A 195 12.09 -5.98 14.85
N GLY A 196 11.44 -7.03 15.34
CA GLY A 196 10.57 -7.93 14.55
C GLY A 196 11.23 -9.25 14.13
#